data_bf7dbc7d9a2909b061c0b535c7a6af65
#
_entry.id   bf7dbc7d9a2909b061c0b535c7a6af65
#
_cell.length_a   1.000
_cell.length_b   1.000
_cell.length_c   1.000
_cell.angle_alpha   90.00
_cell.angle_beta   90.00
_cell.angle_gamma   90.00
#
_symmetry.space_group_name_H-M   'P 1'
#
loop_
_entity.id
_entity.type
_entity.pdbx_description
1 polymer ?
#
loop_
_entity_poly.entity_id
_entity_poly.type
_entity_poly.pdbx_seq_one_letter_code
_entity_poly.pdbx_strand_id
1 'polypeptide(L)'
;MTNLSRRFTRLLGATSLCALMAAPVAAETVKLTILGIGDIYNFAGDGNQGGFAKLNAVARAERAANPNTIYAFDGDMLSPSILSGFDKGQNTIDLTNIVPFDIAVPGNHEFDFGPENFMEKMKGSKYPWAAINITNADGSPIEGLGGVMMKEVGGVKVALIPVAQDTTPEVASSGDLKFLPTVDSAVEAAKAAREGGADLVIGVVQTNMENDRALIKSKAFDVILSGDDHSYGTSYDGITAYVETSIDGRYISPLDLTVEIGEKDGKRTVKWSPMFRFIDTAQVTADPETQVMVDAFQKTLDDTLNVEVGATEGALDSRRNVVRGEESAMGNLIADAMRDVTGADVAIMNGGGIRADRTYDAGTMLTRRDILTELPFGNTTVVTELPGSQILAALENGVSQVEKGAGRFLQVSGMEVVYDPTAEAGKRIASVKIGGADLDVNKVYKLATNDFILGGGDGFSALGGGKVLNNAGNGNLVANDVMTFIEKTGKVVAKVEGRIKKVGDN
;
A
#
# COMPACT_ATOMS: atom_id res chain seq x y z
N MET A 1 18.91 -100.09 -54.89
CA MET A 1 18.86 -100.19 -53.46
C MET A 1 19.21 -98.80 -52.91
N THR A 2 18.31 -98.18 -52.40
CA THR A 2 17.98 -96.84 -52.17
C THR A 2 18.91 -96.06 -51.22
N ASN A 3 19.43 -94.92 -51.65
CA ASN A 3 20.12 -93.95 -50.81
C ASN A 3 19.24 -92.72 -50.58
N LEU A 4 18.89 -92.45 -49.33
CA LEU A 4 18.19 -91.27 -48.86
C LEU A 4 19.23 -90.16 -48.50
N SER A 5 19.22 -89.07 -49.23
CA SER A 5 19.99 -87.89 -48.88
C SER A 5 19.10 -86.91 -48.10
N ARG A 6 19.48 -86.60 -46.84
CA ARG A 6 18.87 -85.59 -45.99
C ARG A 6 19.43 -84.20 -46.37
N ARG A 7 18.57 -83.30 -46.79
CA ARG A 7 18.87 -81.85 -46.94
C ARG A 7 18.57 -81.15 -45.62
N PHE A 8 19.56 -80.56 -45.01
CA PHE A 8 19.43 -79.56 -43.88
C PHE A 8 19.13 -78.20 -44.45
N THR A 9 17.96 -77.67 -44.18
CA THR A 9 17.61 -76.28 -44.47
C THR A 9 17.98 -75.41 -43.24
N ARG A 10 18.93 -74.49 -43.37
CA ARG A 10 19.23 -73.45 -42.34
C ARG A 10 18.26 -72.33 -42.48
N LEU A 11 17.40 -72.09 -41.45
CA LEU A 11 16.62 -70.91 -41.29
C LEU A 11 17.56 -69.81 -40.73
N LEU A 12 17.82 -68.73 -41.48
CA LEU A 12 18.37 -67.45 -40.97
C LEU A 12 17.20 -66.65 -40.39
N GLY A 13 17.16 -66.57 -39.08
CA GLY A 13 16.27 -65.62 -38.39
C GLY A 13 16.83 -64.19 -38.52
N ALA A 14 16.16 -63.36 -39.28
CA ALA A 14 16.43 -61.91 -39.32
C ALA A 14 15.73 -61.26 -38.11
N THR A 15 16.48 -60.93 -37.08
CA THR A 15 16.02 -60.04 -35.98
C THR A 15 15.98 -58.58 -36.47
N SER A 16 14.79 -58.10 -36.84
CA SER A 16 14.57 -56.67 -37.10
C SER A 16 14.61 -55.91 -35.77
N LEU A 17 15.70 -55.15 -35.55
CA LEU A 17 15.80 -54.20 -34.48
C LEU A 17 14.99 -52.98 -34.91
N CYS A 18 13.71 -52.88 -34.45
CA CYS A 18 12.94 -51.63 -34.56
C CYS A 18 13.55 -50.60 -33.61
N ALA A 19 14.41 -49.75 -34.12
CA ALA A 19 14.76 -48.49 -33.43
C ALA A 19 13.51 -47.64 -33.41
N LEU A 20 12.82 -47.55 -32.27
CA LEU A 20 11.84 -46.51 -32.00
C LEU A 20 12.60 -45.18 -32.04
N MET A 21 12.57 -44.49 -33.16
CA MET A 21 12.91 -43.07 -33.21
C MET A 21 11.81 -42.38 -32.41
N ALA A 22 12.12 -41.94 -31.20
CA ALA A 22 11.30 -40.98 -30.46
C ALA A 22 11.19 -39.72 -31.33
N ALA A 23 10.02 -39.49 -31.90
CA ALA A 23 9.75 -38.22 -32.58
C ALA A 23 9.97 -37.11 -31.55
N PRO A 24 10.63 -36.01 -31.91
CA PRO A 24 10.72 -34.88 -31.00
C PRO A 24 9.30 -34.46 -30.62
N VAL A 25 9.00 -34.49 -29.32
CA VAL A 25 7.74 -33.93 -28.81
C VAL A 25 7.77 -32.48 -29.22
N ALA A 26 6.80 -32.07 -30.04
CA ALA A 26 6.67 -30.66 -30.41
C ALA A 26 6.51 -29.82 -29.14
N ALA A 27 7.31 -28.76 -29.05
CA ALA A 27 7.18 -27.83 -27.91
C ALA A 27 5.75 -27.25 -27.88
N GLU A 28 5.09 -27.40 -26.74
CA GLU A 28 3.77 -26.82 -26.51
C GLU A 28 3.96 -25.34 -26.22
N THR A 29 3.22 -24.48 -26.93
CA THR A 29 3.25 -23.03 -26.70
C THR A 29 1.99 -22.59 -25.97
N VAL A 30 2.14 -22.02 -24.80
CA VAL A 30 1.07 -21.49 -23.96
C VAL A 30 1.20 -19.97 -23.84
N LYS A 31 0.08 -19.29 -23.91
CA LYS A 31 0.02 -17.84 -23.61
C LYS A 31 -0.58 -17.65 -22.23
N LEU A 32 0.12 -16.93 -21.38
CA LEU A 32 -0.37 -16.45 -20.09
C LEU A 32 -0.48 -14.94 -20.13
N THR A 33 -1.48 -14.37 -19.45
CA THR A 33 -1.57 -12.93 -19.18
C THR A 33 -1.48 -12.73 -17.68
N ILE A 34 -0.55 -11.88 -17.25
CA ILE A 34 -0.39 -11.49 -15.86
C ILE A 34 -0.90 -10.05 -15.73
N LEU A 35 -1.86 -9.83 -14.84
CA LEU A 35 -2.47 -8.54 -14.58
C LEU A 35 -2.28 -8.21 -13.10
N GLY A 36 -1.40 -7.24 -12.79
CA GLY A 36 -1.18 -6.68 -11.46
C GLY A 36 -1.89 -5.33 -11.33
N ILE A 37 -2.44 -5.08 -10.16
CA ILE A 37 -2.92 -3.76 -9.72
C ILE A 37 -2.67 -3.60 -8.22
N GLY A 38 -2.43 -2.36 -7.77
CA GLY A 38 -2.26 -1.98 -6.37
C GLY A 38 -2.61 -0.52 -6.15
N ASP A 39 -2.47 -0.06 -4.91
CA ASP A 39 -2.57 1.36 -4.52
C ASP A 39 -3.89 2.02 -4.97
N ILE A 40 -5.03 1.40 -4.65
CA ILE A 40 -6.36 1.87 -5.06
C ILE A 40 -7.05 2.61 -3.92
N TYR A 41 -6.87 3.92 -3.85
CA TYR A 41 -7.41 4.78 -2.79
C TYR A 41 -8.70 5.49 -3.21
N ASN A 42 -8.88 5.74 -4.52
CA ASN A 42 -10.09 6.34 -5.05
C ASN A 42 -10.94 5.31 -5.76
N PHE A 43 -11.95 4.78 -5.07
CA PHE A 43 -12.83 3.74 -5.59
C PHE A 43 -13.58 4.14 -6.86
N ALA A 44 -13.90 5.43 -7.02
CA ALA A 44 -14.64 5.97 -8.18
C ALA A 44 -13.70 6.38 -9.33
N GLY A 45 -12.39 6.51 -9.06
CA GLY A 45 -11.43 7.10 -9.99
C GLY A 45 -11.46 8.62 -9.98
N ASP A 46 -10.55 9.23 -10.76
CA ASP A 46 -10.41 10.67 -10.88
C ASP A 46 -10.84 11.14 -12.28
N GLY A 47 -11.93 11.89 -12.35
CA GLY A 47 -12.51 12.36 -13.60
C GLY A 47 -12.94 11.22 -14.51
N ASN A 48 -12.14 10.93 -15.55
CA ASN A 48 -12.41 9.85 -16.51
C ASN A 48 -11.39 8.71 -16.41
N GLN A 49 -10.57 8.61 -15.36
CA GLN A 49 -9.46 7.67 -15.26
C GLN A 49 -9.44 6.94 -13.91
N GLY A 50 -9.07 5.66 -13.92
CA GLY A 50 -8.96 4.84 -12.72
C GLY A 50 -10.30 4.39 -12.13
N GLY A 51 -10.23 3.89 -10.90
CA GLY A 51 -11.35 3.39 -10.12
C GLY A 51 -11.80 1.97 -10.46
N PHE A 52 -12.51 1.34 -9.52
CA PHE A 52 -12.84 -0.09 -9.62
C PHE A 52 -13.73 -0.46 -10.81
N ALA A 53 -14.61 0.45 -11.27
CA ALA A 53 -15.46 0.14 -12.41
C ALA A 53 -14.66 -0.07 -13.71
N LYS A 54 -13.56 0.66 -13.89
CA LYS A 54 -12.68 0.48 -15.04
C LYS A 54 -11.70 -0.66 -14.85
N LEU A 55 -11.18 -0.86 -13.63
CA LEU A 55 -10.34 -1.99 -13.27
C LEU A 55 -11.05 -3.32 -13.53
N ASN A 56 -12.29 -3.46 -13.05
CA ASN A 56 -13.12 -4.66 -13.25
C ASN A 56 -13.44 -4.87 -14.73
N ALA A 57 -13.65 -3.81 -15.51
CA ALA A 57 -13.84 -3.92 -16.96
C ALA A 57 -12.59 -4.51 -17.64
N VAL A 58 -11.40 -4.02 -17.30
CA VAL A 58 -10.14 -4.55 -17.83
C VAL A 58 -9.96 -6.00 -17.44
N ALA A 59 -10.12 -6.35 -16.15
CA ALA A 59 -9.94 -7.72 -15.68
C ALA A 59 -10.91 -8.70 -16.36
N ARG A 60 -12.19 -8.32 -16.57
CA ARG A 60 -13.16 -9.13 -17.33
C ARG A 60 -12.72 -9.30 -18.79
N ALA A 61 -12.26 -8.22 -19.44
CA ALA A 61 -11.83 -8.26 -20.84
C ALA A 61 -10.60 -9.16 -21.02
N GLU A 62 -9.61 -9.06 -20.12
CA GLU A 62 -8.41 -9.89 -20.17
C GLU A 62 -8.74 -11.38 -19.95
N ARG A 63 -9.56 -11.70 -18.96
CA ARG A 63 -10.00 -13.10 -18.72
C ARG A 63 -10.84 -13.65 -19.86
N ALA A 64 -11.63 -12.82 -20.53
CA ALA A 64 -12.40 -13.22 -21.71
C ALA A 64 -11.49 -13.45 -22.93
N ALA A 65 -10.44 -12.65 -23.10
CA ALA A 65 -9.49 -12.77 -24.19
C ALA A 65 -8.53 -13.96 -23.99
N ASN A 66 -8.12 -14.22 -22.75
CA ASN A 66 -7.22 -15.30 -22.40
C ASN A 66 -7.66 -15.97 -21.07
N PRO A 67 -8.18 -17.21 -21.09
CA PRO A 67 -8.55 -17.94 -19.87
C PRO A 67 -7.35 -18.26 -18.96
N ASN A 68 -6.12 -18.16 -19.48
CA ASN A 68 -4.89 -18.32 -18.72
C ASN A 68 -4.42 -16.96 -18.13
N THR A 69 -5.35 -16.14 -17.65
CA THR A 69 -5.06 -14.87 -17.00
C THR A 69 -4.92 -15.07 -15.49
N ILE A 70 -3.85 -14.54 -14.90
CA ILE A 70 -3.65 -14.38 -13.46
C ILE A 70 -3.90 -12.90 -13.14
N TYR A 71 -4.86 -12.63 -12.26
CA TYR A 71 -5.22 -11.30 -11.79
C TYR A 71 -4.81 -11.15 -10.34
N ALA A 72 -3.77 -10.37 -10.08
CA ALA A 72 -3.15 -10.18 -8.78
C ALA A 72 -3.37 -8.77 -8.25
N PHE A 73 -3.49 -8.68 -6.93
CA PHE A 73 -3.50 -7.42 -6.19
C PHE A 73 -2.24 -7.34 -5.33
N ASP A 74 -1.47 -6.28 -5.51
CA ASP A 74 -0.15 -6.08 -4.89
C ASP A 74 -0.15 -5.03 -3.76
N GLY A 75 -1.32 -4.81 -3.11
CA GLY A 75 -1.46 -4.10 -1.85
C GLY A 75 -2.15 -2.75 -1.93
N ASP A 76 -2.60 -2.27 -0.77
CA ASP A 76 -3.12 -0.93 -0.51
C ASP A 76 -4.45 -0.58 -1.19
N MET A 77 -5.57 -0.99 -0.57
CA MET A 77 -6.91 -0.59 -1.00
C MET A 77 -7.89 -0.32 0.13
N LEU A 78 -7.66 -0.81 1.37
CA LEU A 78 -8.63 -0.62 2.45
C LEU A 78 -8.63 0.82 2.96
N SER A 79 -7.53 1.52 2.82
CA SER A 79 -7.28 2.89 3.25
C SER A 79 -6.19 3.52 2.35
N PRO A 80 -6.03 4.88 2.32
CA PRO A 80 -6.99 5.87 2.80
C PRO A 80 -8.04 6.21 1.75
N SER A 81 -9.28 6.33 2.16
CA SER A 81 -10.33 6.94 1.35
C SER A 81 -11.36 7.62 2.24
N ILE A 82 -12.19 8.51 1.69
CA ILE A 82 -13.23 9.14 2.50
C ILE A 82 -14.19 8.08 3.06
N LEU A 83 -14.56 7.07 2.27
CA LEU A 83 -15.42 5.98 2.72
C LEU A 83 -14.77 5.11 3.78
N SER A 84 -13.48 4.85 3.67
CA SER A 84 -12.78 4.00 4.63
C SER A 84 -12.82 4.55 6.05
N GLY A 85 -12.92 5.86 6.22
CA GLY A 85 -13.15 6.48 7.52
C GLY A 85 -14.48 6.07 8.18
N PHE A 86 -15.47 5.62 7.40
CA PHE A 86 -16.79 5.18 7.89
C PHE A 86 -16.93 3.66 7.93
N ASP A 87 -16.50 2.96 6.88
CA ASP A 87 -16.75 1.53 6.68
C ASP A 87 -15.49 0.67 6.83
N LYS A 88 -14.35 1.30 7.15
CA LYS A 88 -13.05 0.67 7.36
C LYS A 88 -12.63 -0.23 6.19
N GLY A 89 -12.88 0.24 4.96
CA GLY A 89 -12.53 -0.44 3.72
C GLY A 89 -13.53 -1.50 3.26
N GLN A 90 -14.75 -1.57 3.83
CA GLN A 90 -15.75 -2.53 3.36
C GLN A 90 -16.16 -2.28 1.91
N ASN A 91 -16.27 -1.02 1.50
CA ASN A 91 -16.60 -0.63 0.13
C ASN A 91 -15.64 -1.24 -0.91
N THR A 92 -14.34 -1.29 -0.62
CA THR A 92 -13.35 -1.85 -1.55
C THR A 92 -13.45 -3.37 -1.64
N ILE A 93 -13.74 -4.05 -0.52
CA ILE A 93 -14.03 -5.50 -0.51
C ILE A 93 -15.28 -5.81 -1.35
N ASP A 94 -16.34 -5.03 -1.21
CA ASP A 94 -17.57 -5.24 -1.98
C ASP A 94 -17.34 -5.05 -3.48
N LEU A 95 -16.58 -4.03 -3.89
CA LEU A 95 -16.22 -3.75 -5.28
C LEU A 95 -15.29 -4.81 -5.89
N THR A 96 -14.30 -5.28 -5.14
CA THR A 96 -13.36 -6.32 -5.60
C THR A 96 -13.99 -7.70 -5.63
N ASN A 97 -15.01 -7.94 -4.82
CA ASN A 97 -15.80 -9.18 -4.85
C ASN A 97 -16.66 -9.34 -6.12
N ILE A 98 -16.84 -8.30 -6.93
CA ILE A 98 -17.52 -8.39 -8.24
C ILE A 98 -16.65 -9.10 -9.27
N VAL A 99 -15.33 -8.80 -9.29
CA VAL A 99 -14.33 -9.48 -10.13
C VAL A 99 -13.15 -9.89 -9.25
N PRO A 100 -13.25 -11.05 -8.56
CA PRO A 100 -12.26 -11.46 -7.56
C PRO A 100 -10.85 -11.65 -8.15
N PHE A 101 -9.84 -11.31 -7.35
CA PHE A 101 -8.44 -11.60 -7.64
C PHE A 101 -8.13 -13.10 -7.59
N ASP A 102 -7.06 -13.52 -8.22
CA ASP A 102 -6.48 -14.85 -8.03
C ASP A 102 -5.61 -14.91 -6.77
N ILE A 103 -5.04 -13.78 -6.36
CA ILE A 103 -4.27 -13.57 -5.14
C ILE A 103 -4.27 -12.09 -4.78
N ALA A 104 -4.32 -11.78 -3.48
CA ALA A 104 -4.13 -10.43 -2.95
C ALA A 104 -3.04 -10.43 -1.87
N VAL A 105 -2.19 -9.41 -1.90
CA VAL A 105 -1.14 -9.17 -0.89
C VAL A 105 -1.54 -7.96 -0.07
N PRO A 106 -1.43 -7.99 1.27
CA PRO A 106 -1.65 -6.80 2.06
C PRO A 106 -0.48 -5.83 1.96
N GLY A 107 -0.78 -4.55 1.73
CA GLY A 107 0.16 -3.46 1.92
C GLY A 107 0.07 -2.88 3.34
N ASN A 108 0.70 -1.72 3.57
CA ASN A 108 0.63 -1.05 4.87
C ASN A 108 -0.77 -0.49 5.15
N HIS A 109 -1.48 -0.01 4.15
CA HIS A 109 -2.81 0.58 4.29
C HIS A 109 -3.93 -0.44 4.58
N GLU A 110 -3.68 -1.72 4.49
CA GLU A 110 -4.57 -2.75 5.03
C GLU A 110 -4.60 -2.75 6.55
N PHE A 111 -3.59 -2.20 7.23
CA PHE A 111 -3.46 -2.18 8.69
C PHE A 111 -3.81 -0.84 9.35
N ASP A 112 -4.22 0.18 8.62
CA ASP A 112 -4.53 1.51 9.19
C ASP A 112 -5.64 1.46 10.25
N PHE A 113 -6.59 0.53 10.13
CA PHE A 113 -7.67 0.30 11.10
C PHE A 113 -7.38 -0.88 12.05
N GLY A 114 -6.13 -1.30 12.16
CA GLY A 114 -5.70 -2.41 13.00
C GLY A 114 -5.79 -3.79 12.34
N PRO A 115 -5.05 -4.77 12.88
CA PRO A 115 -4.99 -6.12 12.31
C PRO A 115 -6.34 -6.86 12.38
N GLU A 116 -7.17 -6.61 13.41
CA GLU A 116 -8.48 -7.23 13.54
C GLU A 116 -9.41 -6.81 12.39
N ASN A 117 -9.36 -5.54 11.97
CA ASN A 117 -10.11 -5.05 10.83
C ASN A 117 -9.65 -5.73 9.53
N PHE A 118 -8.34 -5.82 9.30
CA PHE A 118 -7.81 -6.54 8.14
C PHE A 118 -8.29 -7.99 8.10
N MET A 119 -8.21 -8.71 9.24
CA MET A 119 -8.68 -10.10 9.33
C MET A 119 -10.19 -10.23 9.07
N GLU A 120 -11.00 -9.26 9.49
CA GLU A 120 -12.43 -9.21 9.17
C GLU A 120 -12.67 -9.02 7.66
N LYS A 121 -11.96 -8.07 7.02
CA LYS A 121 -12.08 -7.81 5.59
C LYS A 121 -11.58 -8.98 4.76
N MET A 122 -10.50 -9.63 5.18
CA MET A 122 -10.00 -10.86 4.58
C MET A 122 -11.07 -11.96 4.56
N LYS A 123 -11.81 -12.17 5.65
CA LYS A 123 -12.93 -13.12 5.73
C LYS A 123 -14.09 -12.77 4.80
N GLY A 124 -14.31 -11.47 4.53
CA GLY A 124 -15.34 -10.96 3.63
C GLY A 124 -14.96 -11.07 2.14
N SER A 125 -13.70 -11.30 1.83
CA SER A 125 -13.18 -11.37 0.46
C SER A 125 -13.50 -12.72 -0.21
N LYS A 126 -13.85 -12.68 -1.50
CA LYS A 126 -14.08 -13.88 -2.33
C LYS A 126 -12.78 -14.37 -3.02
N TYR A 127 -11.64 -13.90 -2.58
CA TYR A 127 -10.32 -14.22 -3.10
C TYR A 127 -9.34 -14.42 -1.94
N PRO A 128 -8.25 -15.19 -2.16
CA PRO A 128 -7.26 -15.44 -1.12
C PRO A 128 -6.37 -14.21 -0.90
N TRP A 129 -6.18 -13.86 0.36
CA TRP A 129 -5.10 -13.01 0.82
C TRP A 129 -3.90 -13.85 1.21
N ALA A 130 -2.70 -13.39 0.90
CA ALA A 130 -1.47 -14.13 1.18
C ALA A 130 -0.30 -13.20 1.44
N ALA A 131 0.56 -13.58 2.40
CA ALA A 131 1.86 -12.96 2.66
C ALA A 131 2.76 -13.96 3.38
N ILE A 132 3.97 -14.17 2.87
CA ILE A 132 4.91 -15.17 3.45
C ILE A 132 5.68 -14.62 4.65
N ASN A 133 5.71 -13.30 4.79
CA ASN A 133 6.56 -12.61 5.76
C ASN A 133 5.80 -11.93 6.90
N ILE A 134 4.49 -12.19 7.05
CA ILE A 134 3.69 -11.68 8.17
C ILE A 134 3.31 -12.84 9.10
N THR A 135 3.53 -12.66 10.41
CA THR A 135 3.18 -13.65 11.42
C THR A 135 2.57 -13.00 12.65
N ASN A 136 1.92 -13.80 13.50
CA ASN A 136 1.56 -13.40 14.85
C ASN A 136 2.80 -13.06 15.69
N ALA A 137 2.61 -12.40 16.84
CA ALA A 137 3.66 -12.03 17.78
C ALA A 137 4.55 -13.21 18.23
N ASP A 138 3.98 -14.40 18.33
CA ASP A 138 4.67 -15.64 18.71
C ASP A 138 5.35 -16.35 17.54
N GLY A 139 5.24 -15.81 16.31
CA GLY A 139 5.78 -16.39 15.08
C GLY A 139 4.87 -17.43 14.42
N SER A 140 3.67 -17.69 14.97
CA SER A 140 2.69 -18.58 14.32
C SER A 140 2.06 -17.92 13.08
N PRO A 141 1.59 -18.72 12.10
CA PRO A 141 0.86 -18.19 10.94
C PRO A 141 -0.43 -17.48 11.35
N ILE A 142 -0.83 -16.45 10.59
CA ILE A 142 -2.12 -15.78 10.75
C ILE A 142 -3.21 -16.65 10.10
N GLU A 143 -4.30 -16.91 10.85
CA GLU A 143 -5.41 -17.70 10.34
C GLU A 143 -6.07 -17.05 9.13
N GLY A 144 -6.16 -17.78 8.01
CA GLY A 144 -6.75 -17.32 6.76
C GLY A 144 -5.78 -16.56 5.83
N LEU A 145 -4.61 -16.15 6.31
CA LEU A 145 -3.58 -15.57 5.45
C LEU A 145 -2.75 -16.68 4.83
N GLY A 146 -2.75 -16.76 3.49
CA GLY A 146 -2.02 -17.77 2.73
C GLY A 146 -0.52 -17.48 2.66
N GLY A 147 0.23 -18.50 2.23
CA GLY A 147 1.65 -18.38 1.88
C GLY A 147 1.88 -18.47 0.37
N VAL A 148 3.00 -19.06 -0.04
CA VAL A 148 3.30 -19.34 -1.46
C VAL A 148 2.16 -20.13 -2.09
N MET A 149 1.66 -19.65 -3.25
CA MET A 149 0.59 -20.31 -3.97
C MET A 149 1.13 -20.96 -5.25
N MET A 150 0.98 -22.29 -5.35
CA MET A 150 1.26 -23.02 -6.58
C MET A 150 -0.01 -23.14 -7.41
N LYS A 151 0.02 -22.68 -8.65
CA LYS A 151 -1.12 -22.72 -9.59
C LYS A 151 -0.67 -23.34 -10.91
N GLU A 152 -1.49 -24.21 -11.48
CA GLU A 152 -1.27 -24.69 -12.84
C GLU A 152 -2.16 -23.92 -13.80
N VAL A 153 -1.57 -23.24 -14.78
CA VAL A 153 -2.25 -22.36 -15.74
C VAL A 153 -1.82 -22.75 -17.14
N GLY A 154 -2.74 -23.33 -17.93
CA GLY A 154 -2.42 -23.80 -19.27
C GLY A 154 -1.31 -24.85 -19.31
N GLY A 155 -1.17 -25.70 -18.27
CA GLY A 155 -0.10 -26.68 -18.17
C GLY A 155 1.26 -26.12 -17.68
N VAL A 156 1.33 -24.82 -17.37
CA VAL A 156 2.50 -24.15 -16.76
C VAL A 156 2.34 -24.13 -15.26
N LYS A 157 3.33 -24.61 -14.51
CA LYS A 157 3.38 -24.55 -13.05
C LYS A 157 3.89 -23.19 -12.60
N VAL A 158 3.01 -22.35 -12.10
CA VAL A 158 3.31 -21.00 -11.64
C VAL A 158 3.35 -20.96 -10.13
N ALA A 159 4.44 -20.44 -9.55
CA ALA A 159 4.52 -20.08 -8.15
C ALA A 159 4.26 -18.58 -7.99
N LEU A 160 3.26 -18.20 -7.20
CA LEU A 160 3.01 -16.84 -6.77
C LEU A 160 3.62 -16.64 -5.38
N ILE A 161 4.54 -15.68 -5.25
CA ILE A 161 5.27 -15.38 -4.02
C ILE A 161 4.74 -14.05 -3.48
N PRO A 162 3.81 -14.08 -2.52
CA PRO A 162 3.21 -12.88 -1.94
C PRO A 162 4.08 -12.33 -0.82
N VAL A 163 4.42 -11.04 -0.88
CA VAL A 163 5.32 -10.41 0.10
C VAL A 163 4.86 -9.00 0.43
N ALA A 164 4.70 -8.72 1.71
CA ALA A 164 4.40 -7.39 2.23
C ALA A 164 5.67 -6.63 2.61
N GLN A 165 5.56 -5.32 2.71
CA GLN A 165 6.64 -4.43 3.16
C GLN A 165 6.93 -4.62 4.64
N ASP A 166 8.20 -4.83 5.00
CA ASP A 166 8.64 -5.06 6.38
C ASP A 166 8.66 -3.81 7.25
N THR A 167 8.60 -2.62 6.65
CA THR A 167 8.47 -1.34 7.35
C THR A 167 7.02 -0.98 7.71
N THR A 168 6.05 -1.82 7.40
CA THR A 168 4.62 -1.61 7.74
C THR A 168 4.40 -1.23 9.21
N PRO A 169 5.07 -1.85 10.22
CA PRO A 169 4.90 -1.45 11.62
C PRO A 169 5.34 -0.01 11.95
N GLU A 170 6.15 0.60 11.07
CA GLU A 170 6.61 1.98 11.25
C GLU A 170 5.60 3.02 10.74
N VAL A 171 4.72 2.61 9.80
CA VAL A 171 3.85 3.53 9.02
C VAL A 171 2.36 3.22 9.12
N ALA A 172 1.97 2.12 9.77
CA ALA A 172 0.58 1.69 9.94
C ALA A 172 0.33 1.06 11.32
N SER A 173 -0.94 0.87 11.68
CA SER A 173 -1.38 0.33 12.97
C SER A 173 -1.40 -1.21 12.94
N SER A 174 -0.26 -1.84 12.73
CA SER A 174 -0.15 -3.31 12.58
C SER A 174 -0.22 -4.11 13.90
N GLY A 175 -0.39 -3.45 15.06
CA GLY A 175 -0.44 -4.11 16.36
C GLY A 175 0.83 -4.90 16.68
N ASP A 176 0.66 -6.10 17.23
CA ASP A 176 1.79 -6.99 17.61
C ASP A 176 2.25 -7.91 16.47
N LEU A 177 1.74 -7.75 15.25
CA LEU A 177 2.16 -8.56 14.11
C LEU A 177 3.65 -8.33 13.80
N LYS A 178 4.31 -9.39 13.37
CA LYS A 178 5.72 -9.36 12.95
C LYS A 178 5.82 -9.40 11.45
N PHE A 179 6.65 -8.51 10.90
CA PHE A 179 7.01 -8.47 9.50
C PHE A 179 8.47 -8.87 9.35
N LEU A 180 8.71 -9.98 8.66
CA LEU A 180 10.06 -10.45 8.37
C LEU A 180 10.63 -9.67 7.17
N PRO A 181 11.99 -9.63 7.02
CA PRO A 181 12.64 -8.88 5.94
C PRO A 181 12.07 -9.20 4.56
N THR A 182 11.58 -8.19 3.84
CA THR A 182 10.88 -8.31 2.56
C THR A 182 11.72 -9.05 1.53
N VAL A 183 12.93 -8.56 1.26
CA VAL A 183 13.78 -9.08 0.17
C VAL A 183 14.27 -10.50 0.46
N ASP A 184 14.76 -10.75 1.67
CA ASP A 184 15.33 -12.06 2.02
C ASP A 184 14.25 -13.15 2.01
N SER A 185 13.07 -12.87 2.60
CA SER A 185 11.93 -13.78 2.61
C SER A 185 11.45 -14.10 1.19
N ALA A 186 11.35 -13.08 0.33
CA ALA A 186 10.92 -13.22 -1.06
C ALA A 186 11.89 -14.10 -1.85
N VAL A 187 13.20 -13.84 -1.75
CA VAL A 187 14.24 -14.55 -2.50
C VAL A 187 14.38 -16.00 -2.04
N GLU A 188 14.28 -16.26 -0.74
CA GLU A 188 14.28 -17.63 -0.20
C GLU A 188 13.08 -18.43 -0.70
N ALA A 189 11.89 -17.87 -0.62
CA ALA A 189 10.67 -18.53 -1.09
C ALA A 189 10.69 -18.76 -2.60
N ALA A 190 11.19 -17.82 -3.40
CA ALA A 190 11.31 -17.96 -4.84
C ALA A 190 12.26 -19.12 -5.23
N LYS A 191 13.40 -19.23 -4.56
CA LYS A 191 14.33 -20.36 -4.76
C LYS A 191 13.70 -21.70 -4.38
N ALA A 192 13.06 -21.76 -3.21
CA ALA A 192 12.36 -22.97 -2.76
C ALA A 192 11.25 -23.39 -3.73
N ALA A 193 10.47 -22.45 -4.26
CA ALA A 193 9.43 -22.73 -5.27
C ALA A 193 10.04 -23.28 -6.57
N ARG A 194 11.18 -22.74 -7.02
CA ARG A 194 11.90 -23.23 -8.20
C ARG A 194 12.41 -24.66 -7.99
N GLU A 195 13.02 -24.94 -6.84
CA GLU A 195 13.47 -26.28 -6.44
C GLU A 195 12.29 -27.25 -6.31
N GLY A 196 11.12 -26.76 -5.89
CA GLY A 196 9.85 -27.49 -5.83
C GLY A 196 9.22 -27.76 -7.19
N GLY A 197 9.84 -27.31 -8.29
CA GLY A 197 9.44 -27.61 -9.67
C GLY A 197 8.48 -26.60 -10.29
N ALA A 198 8.48 -25.35 -9.83
CA ALA A 198 7.80 -24.25 -10.51
C ALA A 198 8.47 -23.97 -11.86
N ASP A 199 7.65 -23.86 -12.91
CA ASP A 199 8.08 -23.47 -14.26
C ASP A 199 8.32 -21.95 -14.32
N LEU A 200 7.44 -21.16 -13.66
CA LEU A 200 7.54 -19.71 -13.50
C LEU A 200 7.41 -19.33 -12.03
N VAL A 201 8.19 -18.33 -11.61
CA VAL A 201 8.13 -17.75 -10.27
C VAL A 201 7.78 -16.26 -10.41
N ILE A 202 6.63 -15.88 -9.85
CA ILE A 202 6.07 -14.54 -9.93
C ILE A 202 6.01 -13.95 -8.52
N GLY A 203 6.73 -12.86 -8.27
CA GLY A 203 6.57 -12.03 -7.08
C GLY A 203 5.33 -11.16 -7.21
N VAL A 204 4.48 -11.17 -6.18
CA VAL A 204 3.39 -10.20 -5.98
C VAL A 204 3.74 -9.47 -4.70
N VAL A 205 4.24 -8.25 -4.82
CA VAL A 205 4.91 -7.59 -3.72
C VAL A 205 4.38 -6.18 -3.49
N GLN A 206 4.26 -5.80 -2.23
CA GLN A 206 4.02 -4.43 -1.84
C GLN A 206 5.31 -3.94 -1.18
N THR A 207 6.09 -3.12 -1.88
CA THR A 207 7.38 -2.65 -1.37
C THR A 207 7.94 -1.49 -2.17
N ASN A 208 8.90 -0.77 -1.57
CA ASN A 208 9.52 0.39 -2.20
C ASN A 208 10.53 0.02 -3.29
N MET A 209 10.86 1.00 -4.14
CA MET A 209 11.76 0.85 -5.29
C MET A 209 13.17 0.36 -4.93
N GLU A 210 13.67 0.59 -3.71
CA GLU A 210 14.98 0.07 -3.28
C GLU A 210 14.95 -1.44 -3.16
N ASN A 211 13.91 -1.97 -2.53
CA ASN A 211 13.67 -3.40 -2.41
C ASN A 211 13.36 -4.03 -3.78
N ASP A 212 12.59 -3.37 -4.65
CA ASP A 212 12.33 -3.84 -6.01
C ASP A 212 13.61 -4.05 -6.81
N ARG A 213 14.52 -3.08 -6.74
CA ARG A 213 15.83 -3.21 -7.38
C ARG A 213 16.64 -4.38 -6.82
N ALA A 214 16.53 -4.64 -5.52
CA ALA A 214 17.19 -5.79 -4.89
C ALA A 214 16.56 -7.10 -5.35
N LEU A 215 15.23 -7.18 -5.43
CA LEU A 215 14.50 -8.34 -5.95
C LEU A 215 14.85 -8.63 -7.42
N ILE A 216 14.84 -7.63 -8.30
CA ILE A 216 15.25 -7.76 -9.71
C ILE A 216 16.71 -8.24 -9.79
N LYS A 217 17.62 -7.66 -9.01
CA LYS A 217 19.03 -8.03 -8.97
C LYS A 217 19.27 -9.45 -8.47
N SER A 218 18.39 -9.99 -7.67
CA SER A 218 18.48 -11.37 -7.13
C SER A 218 18.40 -12.45 -8.22
N LYS A 219 17.71 -12.15 -9.35
CA LYS A 219 17.42 -13.10 -10.44
C LYS A 219 16.63 -14.34 -10.00
N ALA A 220 15.94 -14.27 -8.87
CA ALA A 220 15.15 -15.36 -8.34
C ALA A 220 13.75 -15.47 -9.01
N PHE A 221 13.29 -14.37 -9.61
CA PHE A 221 11.95 -14.23 -10.18
C PHE A 221 11.99 -14.15 -11.70
N ASP A 222 10.97 -14.71 -12.35
CA ASP A 222 10.68 -14.49 -13.77
C ASP A 222 9.89 -13.19 -13.95
N VAL A 223 8.92 -12.94 -13.06
CA VAL A 223 8.08 -11.74 -13.06
C VAL A 223 8.01 -11.16 -11.65
N ILE A 224 7.98 -9.84 -11.54
CA ILE A 224 7.67 -9.10 -10.32
C ILE A 224 6.57 -8.11 -10.64
N LEU A 225 5.47 -8.17 -9.89
CA LEU A 225 4.43 -7.14 -9.80
C LEU A 225 4.63 -6.42 -8.48
N SER A 226 4.75 -5.09 -8.50
CA SER A 226 5.02 -4.28 -7.31
C SER A 226 4.08 -3.08 -7.21
N GLY A 227 3.69 -2.73 -6.00
CA GLY A 227 3.01 -1.50 -5.61
C GLY A 227 3.83 -0.71 -4.58
N ASP A 228 3.24 0.30 -3.90
CA ASP A 228 3.77 1.21 -2.88
C ASP A 228 4.27 2.57 -3.41
N ASP A 229 5.06 2.59 -4.47
CA ASP A 229 5.69 3.84 -4.95
C ASP A 229 4.75 4.72 -5.79
N HIS A 230 3.53 4.28 -6.11
CA HIS A 230 2.52 4.97 -6.92
C HIS A 230 2.98 5.34 -8.32
N SER A 231 4.12 4.85 -8.74
CA SER A 231 4.67 5.12 -10.06
C SER A 231 4.19 4.10 -11.09
N TYR A 232 4.36 4.42 -12.36
CA TYR A 232 4.10 3.49 -13.43
C TYR A 232 5.41 3.12 -14.12
N GLY A 233 5.71 1.84 -14.18
CA GLY A 233 6.96 1.40 -14.78
C GLY A 233 6.92 -0.04 -15.27
N THR A 234 7.64 -0.30 -16.34
CA THR A 234 7.89 -1.66 -16.82
C THR A 234 9.33 -1.83 -17.24
N SER A 235 9.94 -2.96 -16.96
CA SER A 235 11.28 -3.28 -17.42
C SER A 235 11.48 -4.77 -17.64
N TYR A 236 12.47 -5.12 -18.46
CA TYR A 236 12.92 -6.49 -18.66
C TYR A 236 14.42 -6.51 -18.87
N ASP A 237 15.14 -7.22 -18.02
CA ASP A 237 16.60 -7.29 -18.06
C ASP A 237 17.15 -8.56 -18.73
N GLY A 238 16.29 -9.31 -19.40
CA GLY A 238 16.61 -10.58 -20.05
C GLY A 238 16.38 -11.80 -19.16
N ILE A 239 16.04 -11.63 -17.88
CA ILE A 239 15.72 -12.68 -16.90
C ILE A 239 14.42 -12.36 -16.19
N THR A 240 14.32 -11.17 -15.58
CA THR A 240 13.17 -10.75 -14.78
C THR A 240 12.38 -9.67 -15.52
N ALA A 241 11.08 -9.91 -15.74
CA ALA A 241 10.12 -8.90 -16.14
C ALA A 241 9.54 -8.22 -14.89
N TYR A 242 9.49 -6.90 -14.89
CA TYR A 242 9.01 -6.09 -13.78
C TYR A 242 7.88 -5.17 -14.24
N VAL A 243 6.86 -5.09 -13.43
CA VAL A 243 5.72 -4.17 -13.57
C VAL A 243 5.53 -3.45 -12.25
N GLU A 244 5.66 -2.12 -12.27
CA GLU A 244 5.22 -1.23 -11.21
C GLU A 244 3.80 -0.79 -11.51
N THR A 245 2.87 -1.05 -10.60
CA THR A 245 1.46 -0.70 -10.77
C THR A 245 1.21 0.75 -10.40
N SER A 246 0.38 1.39 -11.19
CA SER A 246 0.04 2.80 -11.02
C SER A 246 -1.00 2.97 -9.91
N ILE A 247 -0.99 4.14 -9.27
CA ILE A 247 -2.03 4.53 -8.31
C ILE A 247 -3.43 4.58 -8.96
N ASP A 248 -4.46 4.16 -8.20
CA ASP A 248 -5.88 4.21 -8.56
C ASP A 248 -6.25 3.47 -9.86
N GLY A 249 -5.36 2.63 -10.37
CA GLY A 249 -5.55 1.96 -11.65
C GLY A 249 -5.66 2.91 -12.84
N ARG A 250 -4.99 4.05 -12.80
CA ARG A 250 -4.97 5.03 -13.91
C ARG A 250 -4.36 4.43 -15.16
N TYR A 251 -3.26 3.71 -14.98
CA TYR A 251 -2.57 2.98 -16.03
C TYR A 251 -2.40 1.53 -15.62
N ILE A 252 -2.64 0.61 -16.54
CA ILE A 252 -2.52 -0.82 -16.29
C ILE A 252 -1.57 -1.41 -17.33
N SER A 253 -0.69 -2.29 -16.90
CA SER A 253 0.25 -3.00 -17.76
C SER A 253 0.01 -4.49 -17.74
N PRO A 254 -0.91 -5.03 -18.58
CA PRO A 254 -0.98 -6.47 -18.75
C PRO A 254 0.34 -6.99 -19.34
N LEU A 255 0.89 -8.01 -18.71
CA LEU A 255 2.10 -8.69 -19.16
C LEU A 255 1.72 -10.03 -19.80
N ASP A 256 1.86 -10.11 -21.12
CA ASP A 256 1.63 -11.36 -21.85
C ASP A 256 2.94 -12.15 -21.92
N LEU A 257 2.89 -13.40 -21.46
CA LEU A 257 3.99 -14.34 -21.57
C LEU A 257 3.70 -15.36 -22.65
N THR A 258 4.62 -15.53 -23.60
CA THR A 258 4.63 -16.69 -24.48
C THR A 258 5.55 -17.73 -23.84
N VAL A 259 4.99 -18.86 -23.42
CA VAL A 259 5.70 -19.93 -22.72
C VAL A 259 5.81 -21.16 -23.61
N GLU A 260 7.03 -21.61 -23.88
CA GLU A 260 7.35 -22.80 -24.65
C GLU A 260 7.72 -23.92 -23.67
N ILE A 261 6.91 -24.99 -23.65
CA ILE A 261 7.11 -26.16 -22.82
C ILE A 261 7.67 -27.28 -23.73
N GLY A 262 8.84 -27.77 -23.40
CA GLY A 262 9.50 -28.85 -24.17
C GLY A 262 10.12 -29.88 -23.24
N GLU A 263 10.81 -30.82 -23.84
CA GLU A 263 11.60 -31.84 -23.17
C GLU A 263 12.99 -31.91 -23.79
N LYS A 264 14.01 -31.95 -22.96
CA LYS A 264 15.41 -32.17 -23.38
C LYS A 264 16.04 -33.17 -22.43
N ASP A 265 16.59 -34.24 -22.99
CA ASP A 265 17.27 -35.32 -22.25
C ASP A 265 16.37 -35.93 -21.15
N GLY A 266 15.07 -36.11 -21.43
CA GLY A 266 14.07 -36.65 -20.49
C GLY A 266 13.66 -35.66 -19.38
N LYS A 267 14.08 -34.40 -19.46
CA LYS A 267 13.72 -33.35 -18.49
C LYS A 267 12.85 -32.28 -19.13
N ARG A 268 11.79 -31.91 -18.44
CA ARG A 268 10.93 -30.79 -18.80
C ARG A 268 11.79 -29.50 -18.90
N THR A 269 11.58 -28.74 -19.95
CA THR A 269 12.22 -27.45 -20.18
C THR A 269 11.14 -26.40 -20.43
N VAL A 270 11.33 -25.22 -19.86
CA VAL A 270 10.44 -24.08 -20.03
C VAL A 270 11.27 -22.87 -20.47
N LYS A 271 10.81 -22.22 -21.53
CA LYS A 271 11.32 -20.93 -21.98
C LYS A 271 10.15 -19.99 -22.09
N TRP A 272 10.37 -18.73 -21.83
CA TRP A 272 9.33 -17.73 -21.95
C TRP A 272 9.87 -16.40 -22.49
N SER A 273 8.97 -15.57 -23.00
CA SER A 273 9.27 -14.22 -23.43
C SER A 273 8.12 -13.28 -23.07
N PRO A 274 8.42 -12.06 -22.56
CA PRO A 274 7.41 -11.09 -22.17
C PRO A 274 7.00 -10.17 -23.31
N MET A 275 5.75 -9.72 -23.28
CA MET A 275 5.25 -8.58 -24.03
C MET A 275 4.43 -7.69 -23.10
N PHE A 276 4.89 -6.47 -22.86
CA PHE A 276 4.16 -5.49 -22.05
C PHE A 276 3.12 -4.79 -22.91
N ARG A 277 1.91 -4.68 -22.42
CA ARG A 277 0.86 -3.83 -23.01
C ARG A 277 0.63 -2.63 -22.11
N PHE A 278 0.08 -1.58 -22.66
CA PHE A 278 -0.27 -0.36 -21.92
C PHE A 278 -1.75 -0.06 -22.11
N ILE A 279 -2.47 0.10 -21.03
CA ILE A 279 -3.88 0.50 -21.02
C ILE A 279 -4.01 1.80 -20.21
N ASP A 280 -4.38 2.87 -20.89
CA ASP A 280 -4.88 4.08 -20.25
C ASP A 280 -6.37 3.87 -19.96
N THR A 281 -6.73 3.81 -18.69
CA THR A 281 -8.11 3.55 -18.28
C THR A 281 -9.08 4.69 -18.62
N ALA A 282 -8.57 5.87 -19.01
CA ALA A 282 -9.40 6.93 -19.60
C ALA A 282 -10.11 6.47 -20.89
N GLN A 283 -9.57 5.48 -21.60
CA GLN A 283 -10.12 4.90 -22.82
C GLN A 283 -11.01 3.67 -22.57
N VAL A 284 -11.14 3.23 -21.32
CA VAL A 284 -11.89 2.03 -20.93
C VAL A 284 -13.32 2.41 -20.58
N THR A 285 -14.29 1.70 -21.16
CA THR A 285 -15.68 1.78 -20.71
C THR A 285 -15.84 1.04 -19.40
N ALA A 286 -16.42 1.69 -18.39
CA ALA A 286 -16.63 1.12 -17.07
C ALA A 286 -17.49 -0.17 -17.11
N ASP A 287 -17.18 -1.13 -16.24
CA ASP A 287 -18.01 -2.31 -16.00
C ASP A 287 -19.35 -1.88 -15.41
N PRO A 288 -20.49 -2.21 -16.07
CA PRO A 288 -21.78 -1.66 -15.66
C PRO A 288 -22.26 -2.17 -14.29
N GLU A 289 -21.91 -3.40 -13.90
CA GLU A 289 -22.25 -3.96 -12.58
C GLU A 289 -21.50 -3.22 -11.47
N THR A 290 -20.20 -3.01 -11.67
CA THR A 290 -19.36 -2.27 -10.72
C THR A 290 -19.77 -0.81 -10.65
N GLN A 291 -20.09 -0.18 -11.77
CA GLN A 291 -20.48 1.23 -11.83
C GLN A 291 -21.74 1.52 -10.99
N VAL A 292 -22.74 0.62 -11.01
CA VAL A 292 -23.95 0.76 -10.18
C VAL A 292 -23.59 0.84 -8.69
N MET A 293 -22.63 0.03 -8.23
CA MET A 293 -22.19 0.04 -6.83
C MET A 293 -21.37 1.30 -6.51
N VAL A 294 -20.48 1.71 -7.42
CA VAL A 294 -19.71 2.96 -7.31
C VAL A 294 -20.65 4.16 -7.18
N ASP A 295 -21.69 4.24 -8.05
CA ASP A 295 -22.67 5.33 -8.01
C ASP A 295 -23.47 5.36 -6.70
N ALA A 296 -23.81 4.18 -6.15
CA ALA A 296 -24.49 4.08 -4.85
C ALA A 296 -23.61 4.57 -3.70
N PHE A 297 -22.33 4.20 -3.68
CA PHE A 297 -21.37 4.70 -2.70
C PHE A 297 -21.14 6.21 -2.85
N GLN A 298 -20.98 6.69 -4.09
CA GLN A 298 -20.82 8.12 -4.36
C GLN A 298 -22.04 8.93 -3.88
N LYS A 299 -23.25 8.43 -4.16
CA LYS A 299 -24.49 9.07 -3.68
C LYS A 299 -24.53 9.14 -2.15
N THR A 300 -24.17 8.06 -1.47
CA THR A 300 -24.13 8.05 0.01
C THR A 300 -23.15 9.10 0.54
N LEU A 301 -21.98 9.23 -0.09
CA LEU A 301 -21.01 10.27 0.24
C LEU A 301 -21.58 11.67 0.00
N ASP A 302 -22.20 11.90 -1.16
CA ASP A 302 -22.75 13.20 -1.52
C ASP A 302 -23.85 13.65 -0.54
N ASP A 303 -24.77 12.74 -0.20
CA ASP A 303 -25.87 13.01 0.74
C ASP A 303 -25.36 13.32 2.17
N THR A 304 -24.22 12.75 2.57
CA THR A 304 -23.71 12.86 3.95
C THR A 304 -22.67 13.96 4.12
N LEU A 305 -21.90 14.26 3.09
CA LEU A 305 -20.66 15.02 3.19
C LEU A 305 -20.73 16.44 2.62
N ASN A 306 -21.76 16.79 1.86
CA ASN A 306 -21.93 18.14 1.29
C ASN A 306 -22.53 19.15 2.30
N VAL A 307 -22.39 18.86 3.59
CA VAL A 307 -22.78 19.79 4.68
C VAL A 307 -21.67 20.83 4.86
N GLU A 308 -22.03 22.11 4.74
CA GLU A 308 -21.12 23.23 4.97
C GLU A 308 -20.70 23.30 6.42
N VAL A 309 -19.38 23.50 6.69
CA VAL A 309 -18.80 23.59 8.02
C VAL A 309 -18.41 25.04 8.33
N GLY A 310 -17.82 25.76 7.38
CA GLY A 310 -17.45 27.15 7.54
C GLY A 310 -16.58 27.70 6.41
N ALA A 311 -16.56 29.01 6.24
CA ALA A 311 -15.78 29.67 5.20
C ALA A 311 -14.34 29.98 5.67
N THR A 312 -13.37 29.88 4.78
CA THR A 312 -11.98 30.27 5.03
C THR A 312 -11.80 31.78 4.94
N GLU A 313 -11.12 32.41 5.91
CA GLU A 313 -10.72 33.84 5.81
C GLU A 313 -9.43 34.00 4.99
N GLY A 314 -8.53 33.03 5.05
CA GLY A 314 -7.26 32.98 4.31
C GLY A 314 -7.15 31.72 3.45
N ALA A 315 -6.14 31.67 2.60
CA ALA A 315 -5.84 30.46 1.83
C ALA A 315 -5.31 29.35 2.76
N LEU A 316 -5.74 28.11 2.54
CA LEU A 316 -5.20 26.93 3.19
C LEU A 316 -4.40 26.10 2.17
N ASP A 317 -3.32 25.49 2.63
CA ASP A 317 -2.46 24.66 1.79
C ASP A 317 -2.21 23.31 2.50
N SER A 318 -2.67 22.22 1.90
CA SER A 318 -2.46 20.87 2.38
C SER A 318 -1.56 20.05 1.45
N ARG A 319 -0.94 20.69 0.45
CA ARG A 319 -0.07 19.98 -0.49
C ARG A 319 1.03 19.23 0.26
N ARG A 320 1.27 18.00 -0.19
CA ARG A 320 2.18 17.04 0.45
C ARG A 320 3.56 17.63 0.75
N ASN A 321 4.12 18.38 -0.20
CA ASN A 321 5.43 19.02 -0.02
C ASN A 321 5.42 20.15 1.03
N VAL A 322 4.27 20.78 1.27
CA VAL A 322 4.08 21.83 2.29
C VAL A 322 3.91 21.20 3.66
N VAL A 323 2.88 20.38 3.86
CA VAL A 323 2.59 19.78 5.17
C VAL A 323 3.68 18.87 5.71
N ARG A 324 4.60 18.40 4.85
CA ARG A 324 5.73 17.53 5.22
C ARG A 324 7.10 18.21 5.20
N GLY A 325 7.15 19.52 5.06
CA GLY A 325 8.43 20.24 4.95
C GLY A 325 8.46 21.64 5.59
N GLU A 326 7.30 22.22 5.81
CA GLU A 326 7.16 23.57 6.36
C GLU A 326 5.83 23.74 7.09
N GLU A 327 5.66 24.88 7.79
CA GLU A 327 4.40 25.23 8.44
C GLU A 327 3.29 25.41 7.41
N SER A 328 2.12 24.84 7.68
CA SER A 328 0.94 24.91 6.83
C SER A 328 -0.25 25.51 7.56
N ALA A 329 -1.00 26.39 6.89
CA ALA A 329 -2.24 26.92 7.46
C ALA A 329 -3.29 25.82 7.73
N MET A 330 -3.35 24.78 6.89
CA MET A 330 -4.19 23.59 7.13
C MET A 330 -3.68 22.82 8.35
N GLY A 331 -2.37 22.61 8.46
CA GLY A 331 -1.76 21.95 9.62
C GLY A 331 -1.98 22.73 10.92
N ASN A 332 -1.90 24.05 10.87
CA ASN A 332 -2.22 24.93 12.00
C ASN A 332 -3.68 24.81 12.43
N LEU A 333 -4.63 24.79 11.47
CA LEU A 333 -6.05 24.56 11.75
C LEU A 333 -6.29 23.27 12.51
N ILE A 334 -5.72 22.16 12.03
CA ILE A 334 -5.89 20.82 12.63
C ILE A 334 -5.30 20.80 14.05
N ALA A 335 -4.05 21.26 14.20
CA ALA A 335 -3.40 21.27 15.51
C ALA A 335 -4.10 22.21 16.51
N ASP A 336 -4.62 23.37 16.06
CA ASP A 336 -5.40 24.27 16.90
C ASP A 336 -6.73 23.65 17.34
N ALA A 337 -7.42 22.96 16.46
CA ALA A 337 -8.65 22.24 16.78
C ALA A 337 -8.40 21.18 17.86
N MET A 338 -7.39 20.33 17.67
CA MET A 338 -7.01 19.30 18.65
C MET A 338 -6.67 19.92 20.01
N ARG A 339 -5.96 21.04 20.04
CA ARG A 339 -5.60 21.76 21.26
C ARG A 339 -6.81 22.40 21.94
N ASP A 340 -7.70 23.05 21.17
CA ASP A 340 -8.89 23.74 21.70
C ASP A 340 -9.88 22.76 22.35
N VAL A 341 -10.24 21.66 21.65
CA VAL A 341 -11.22 20.70 22.19
C VAL A 341 -10.71 19.93 23.39
N THR A 342 -9.39 19.76 23.53
CA THR A 342 -8.79 19.00 24.63
C THR A 342 -8.35 19.86 25.80
N GLY A 343 -8.19 21.17 25.59
CA GLY A 343 -7.60 22.08 26.58
C GLY A 343 -6.12 21.75 26.89
N ALA A 344 -5.42 21.12 25.95
CA ALA A 344 -4.00 20.81 26.11
C ALA A 344 -3.12 22.06 26.06
N ASP A 345 -1.92 21.99 26.65
CA ASP A 345 -0.94 23.08 26.57
C ASP A 345 -0.44 23.27 25.15
N VAL A 346 -0.20 22.13 24.46
CA VAL A 346 0.33 22.05 23.10
C VAL A 346 -0.34 20.94 22.31
N ALA A 347 -0.31 21.04 20.98
CA ALA A 347 -0.72 19.95 20.10
C ALA A 347 0.28 19.73 18.97
N ILE A 348 0.40 18.49 18.52
CA ILE A 348 1.19 18.08 17.36
C ILE A 348 0.38 17.16 16.45
N MET A 349 0.52 17.36 15.14
CA MET A 349 -0.07 16.53 14.10
C MET A 349 1.00 16.20 13.06
N ASN A 350 1.16 14.91 12.71
CA ASN A 350 2.07 14.52 11.66
C ASN A 350 1.54 14.87 10.27
N GLY A 351 2.39 15.44 9.42
CA GLY A 351 2.03 15.83 8.05
C GLY A 351 1.60 14.63 7.18
N GLY A 352 2.01 13.42 7.55
CA GLY A 352 1.54 12.18 6.93
C GLY A 352 0.06 11.90 7.11
N GLY A 353 -0.55 12.44 8.18
CA GLY A 353 -1.98 12.33 8.44
C GLY A 353 -2.86 13.30 7.64
N ILE A 354 -2.26 14.27 6.89
CA ILE A 354 -2.96 15.29 6.09
C ILE A 354 -2.86 14.90 4.61
N ARG A 355 -3.99 14.64 3.93
CA ARG A 355 -3.99 13.83 2.72
C ARG A 355 -4.64 14.42 1.46
N ALA A 356 -5.39 15.55 1.53
CA ALA A 356 -6.09 16.07 0.34
C ALA A 356 -5.16 16.59 -0.77
N ASP A 357 -3.90 16.93 -0.43
CA ASP A 357 -2.85 17.38 -1.36
C ASP A 357 -3.30 18.53 -2.28
N ARG A 358 -3.95 19.55 -1.71
CA ARG A 358 -4.56 20.66 -2.45
C ARG A 358 -4.48 21.99 -1.73
N THR A 359 -4.92 23.05 -2.43
CA THR A 359 -5.09 24.39 -1.87
C THR A 359 -6.57 24.78 -1.84
N TYR A 360 -6.94 25.60 -0.86
CA TYR A 360 -8.24 26.23 -0.76
C TYR A 360 -8.03 27.74 -0.78
N ASP A 361 -8.72 28.44 -1.66
CA ASP A 361 -8.65 29.90 -1.72
C ASP A 361 -9.37 30.56 -0.53
N ALA A 362 -8.98 31.80 -0.20
CA ALA A 362 -9.71 32.59 0.76
C ALA A 362 -11.19 32.76 0.35
N GLY A 363 -12.11 32.58 1.28
CA GLY A 363 -13.55 32.61 1.05
C GLY A 363 -14.14 31.26 0.60
N THR A 364 -13.34 30.19 0.49
CA THR A 364 -13.86 28.85 0.19
C THR A 364 -14.76 28.37 1.34
N MET A 365 -15.99 27.97 1.03
CA MET A 365 -16.84 27.26 1.96
C MET A 365 -16.38 25.80 2.07
N LEU A 366 -15.85 25.44 3.22
CA LEU A 366 -15.43 24.05 3.50
C LEU A 366 -16.66 23.21 3.87
N THR A 367 -16.67 21.99 3.37
CA THR A 367 -17.69 20.98 3.67
C THR A 367 -17.10 19.88 4.56
N ARG A 368 -17.95 19.02 5.11
CA ARG A 368 -17.50 17.81 5.81
C ARG A 368 -16.62 16.93 4.92
N ARG A 369 -16.93 16.87 3.61
CA ARG A 369 -16.11 16.18 2.62
C ARG A 369 -14.69 16.70 2.60
N ASP A 370 -14.50 18.02 2.60
CA ASP A 370 -13.17 18.61 2.56
C ASP A 370 -12.36 18.20 3.79
N ILE A 371 -12.96 18.27 4.98
CA ILE A 371 -12.27 17.89 6.23
C ILE A 371 -11.95 16.40 6.27
N LEU A 372 -12.85 15.53 5.82
CA LEU A 372 -12.62 14.09 5.79
C LEU A 372 -11.65 13.66 4.67
N THR A 373 -11.55 14.45 3.59
CA THR A 373 -10.51 14.25 2.58
C THR A 373 -9.13 14.60 3.13
N GLU A 374 -9.04 15.64 3.97
CA GLU A 374 -7.79 15.99 4.67
C GLU A 374 -7.38 14.95 5.70
N LEU A 375 -8.34 14.30 6.38
CA LEU A 375 -8.14 13.43 7.55
C LEU A 375 -8.86 12.07 7.36
N PRO A 376 -8.48 11.25 6.37
CA PRO A 376 -9.25 10.06 5.98
C PRO A 376 -9.02 8.83 6.86
N PHE A 377 -7.97 8.80 7.70
CA PHE A 377 -7.57 7.58 8.44
C PHE A 377 -8.44 7.22 9.64
N GLY A 378 -9.37 8.09 10.02
CA GLY A 378 -10.20 7.84 11.22
C GLY A 378 -9.42 7.91 12.54
N ASN A 379 -8.25 8.56 12.56
CA ASN A 379 -7.49 8.75 13.79
C ASN A 379 -8.29 9.53 14.83
N THR A 380 -8.09 9.19 16.11
CA THR A 380 -8.71 9.85 17.24
C THR A 380 -7.74 10.82 17.94
N THR A 381 -8.29 11.92 18.45
CA THR A 381 -7.50 12.85 19.28
C THR A 381 -7.26 12.24 20.65
N VAL A 382 -6.00 12.13 21.03
CA VAL A 382 -5.55 11.62 22.34
C VAL A 382 -4.75 12.69 23.08
N VAL A 383 -4.82 12.66 24.41
CA VAL A 383 -4.09 13.57 25.29
C VAL A 383 -3.20 12.77 26.22
N THR A 384 -1.95 13.20 26.32
CA THR A 384 -0.96 12.59 27.21
C THR A 384 -0.21 13.64 28.00
N GLU A 385 0.24 13.30 29.22
CA GLU A 385 1.15 14.11 30.02
C GLU A 385 2.58 13.62 29.80
N LEU A 386 3.43 14.52 29.30
CA LEU A 386 4.82 14.24 28.94
C LEU A 386 5.78 15.30 29.48
N PRO A 387 6.97 14.92 29.96
CA PRO A 387 8.02 15.91 30.25
C PRO A 387 8.50 16.57 28.96
N GLY A 388 8.93 17.83 29.06
CA GLY A 388 9.41 18.58 27.89
C GLY A 388 10.56 17.89 27.14
N SER A 389 11.35 17.07 27.81
CA SER A 389 12.39 16.25 27.15
C SER A 389 11.83 15.27 26.12
N GLN A 390 10.66 14.69 26.37
CA GLN A 390 10.01 13.78 25.41
C GLN A 390 9.34 14.55 24.26
N ILE A 391 8.81 15.75 24.52
CA ILE A 391 8.31 16.67 23.49
C ILE A 391 9.47 17.08 22.56
N LEU A 392 10.65 17.42 23.13
CA LEU A 392 11.84 17.73 22.33
C LEU A 392 12.26 16.55 21.47
N ALA A 393 12.26 15.33 22.03
CA ALA A 393 12.60 14.12 21.26
C ALA A 393 11.60 13.84 20.14
N ALA A 394 10.32 14.09 20.35
CA ALA A 394 9.30 14.00 19.30
C ALA A 394 9.52 15.04 18.18
N LEU A 395 9.84 16.28 18.53
CA LEU A 395 10.18 17.31 17.55
C LEU A 395 11.43 16.96 16.73
N GLU A 396 12.47 16.40 17.37
CA GLU A 396 13.66 15.91 16.69
C GLU A 396 13.33 14.78 15.71
N ASN A 397 12.46 13.83 16.09
CA ASN A 397 11.97 12.80 15.17
C ASN A 397 11.21 13.43 13.99
N GLY A 398 10.35 14.43 14.27
CA GLY A 398 9.57 15.11 13.23
C GLY A 398 10.42 15.73 12.13
N VAL A 399 11.55 16.34 12.47
CA VAL A 399 12.45 16.98 11.48
C VAL A 399 13.58 16.05 10.98
N SER A 400 13.66 14.80 11.47
CA SER A 400 14.77 13.87 11.19
C SER A 400 14.92 13.50 9.71
N GLN A 401 13.83 13.58 8.93
CA GLN A 401 13.80 13.21 7.50
C GLN A 401 13.09 14.28 6.65
N VAL A 402 13.18 15.54 7.05
CA VAL A 402 12.51 16.64 6.34
C VAL A 402 12.95 16.76 4.88
N GLU A 403 14.21 16.45 4.57
CA GLU A 403 14.77 16.43 3.22
C GLU A 403 14.16 15.37 2.31
N LYS A 404 13.54 14.35 2.89
CA LYS A 404 12.83 13.28 2.16
C LYS A 404 11.34 13.53 2.01
N GLY A 405 10.79 14.60 2.62
CA GLY A 405 9.34 14.85 2.67
C GLY A 405 8.58 13.76 3.41
N ALA A 406 9.22 13.16 4.46
CA ALA A 406 8.61 12.07 5.22
C ALA A 406 7.39 12.54 6.02
N GLY A 407 6.41 11.65 6.22
CA GLY A 407 5.15 11.93 6.92
C GLY A 407 5.30 12.39 8.36
N ARG A 408 6.43 12.07 8.99
CA ARG A 408 6.75 12.46 10.38
C ARG A 408 6.93 13.96 10.63
N PHE A 409 7.03 14.81 9.61
CA PHE A 409 7.11 16.25 9.83
C PHE A 409 5.87 16.73 10.59
N LEU A 410 6.09 17.51 11.68
CA LEU A 410 5.02 17.91 12.59
C LEU A 410 4.48 19.30 12.26
N GLN A 411 3.15 19.41 12.26
CA GLN A 411 2.41 20.66 12.39
C GLN A 411 2.06 20.87 13.86
N VAL A 412 2.15 22.09 14.39
CA VAL A 412 2.12 22.34 15.83
C VAL A 412 1.14 23.43 16.26
N SER A 413 0.66 23.34 17.51
CA SER A 413 -0.13 24.39 18.16
C SER A 413 0.34 24.63 19.60
N GLY A 414 0.30 25.88 20.06
CA GLY A 414 0.71 26.28 21.40
C GLY A 414 2.23 26.35 21.60
N MET A 415 3.01 26.14 20.52
CA MET A 415 4.48 26.21 20.56
C MET A 415 5.06 26.87 19.31
N GLU A 416 6.31 27.35 19.45
CA GLU A 416 7.15 27.85 18.37
C GLU A 416 8.41 26.95 18.30
N VAL A 417 8.78 26.50 17.11
CA VAL A 417 9.89 25.59 16.87
C VAL A 417 10.83 26.19 15.83
N VAL A 418 12.12 26.26 16.16
CA VAL A 418 13.17 26.60 15.19
C VAL A 418 14.09 25.42 15.02
N TYR A 419 14.35 24.99 13.78
CA TYR A 419 15.22 23.88 13.50
C TYR A 419 16.25 24.17 12.40
N ASP A 420 17.38 23.48 12.45
CA ASP A 420 18.44 23.52 11.43
C ASP A 420 18.41 22.24 10.58
N PRO A 421 17.93 22.32 9.32
CA PRO A 421 17.87 21.16 8.44
C PRO A 421 19.26 20.63 8.03
N THR A 422 20.33 21.44 8.23
CA THR A 422 21.71 21.05 7.90
C THR A 422 22.40 20.28 9.02
N ALA A 423 21.84 20.30 10.23
CA ALA A 423 22.38 19.58 11.37
C ALA A 423 22.08 18.05 11.26
N GLU A 424 22.86 17.27 11.99
CA GLU A 424 22.66 15.82 12.09
C GLU A 424 21.27 15.50 12.69
N ALA A 425 20.59 14.48 12.15
CA ALA A 425 19.33 14.02 12.71
C ALA A 425 19.44 13.72 14.22
N GLY A 426 18.47 14.18 15.00
CA GLY A 426 18.51 14.10 16.47
C GLY A 426 19.22 15.30 17.16
N LYS A 427 19.67 16.30 16.37
CA LYS A 427 20.31 17.54 16.84
C LYS A 427 19.87 18.75 16.01
N ARG A 428 18.70 18.65 15.38
CA ARG A 428 18.18 19.66 14.47
C ARG A 428 17.37 20.77 15.16
N ILE A 429 16.79 20.51 16.31
CA ILE A 429 15.99 21.51 17.04
C ILE A 429 16.92 22.55 17.68
N ALA A 430 16.85 23.77 17.19
CA ALA A 430 17.63 24.89 17.69
C ALA A 430 16.96 25.59 18.89
N SER A 431 15.63 25.74 18.87
CA SER A 431 14.87 26.26 20.01
C SER A 431 13.41 25.84 19.96
N VAL A 432 12.80 25.76 21.14
CA VAL A 432 11.36 25.53 21.31
C VAL A 432 10.84 26.47 22.36
N LYS A 433 9.71 27.16 22.06
CA LYS A 433 8.99 27.96 23.05
C LYS A 433 7.58 27.45 23.22
N ILE A 434 7.09 27.38 24.45
CA ILE A 434 5.71 27.03 24.79
C ILE A 434 5.11 28.15 25.61
N GLY A 435 4.00 28.74 25.14
CA GLY A 435 3.39 29.90 25.79
C GLY A 435 4.32 31.12 25.86
N GLY A 436 5.25 31.26 24.90
CA GLY A 436 6.22 32.36 24.82
C GLY A 436 7.48 32.20 25.70
N ALA A 437 7.58 31.13 26.52
CA ALA A 437 8.75 30.80 27.33
C ALA A 437 9.53 29.62 26.69
N ASP A 438 10.84 29.59 26.91
CA ASP A 438 11.66 28.46 26.46
C ASP A 438 11.17 27.16 27.08
N LEU A 439 11.24 26.07 26.31
CA LEU A 439 10.84 24.75 26.75
C LEU A 439 11.63 24.29 27.98
N ASP A 440 10.91 24.05 29.09
CA ASP A 440 11.49 23.40 30.27
C ASP A 440 11.43 21.87 30.08
N VAL A 441 12.59 21.28 29.88
CA VAL A 441 12.71 19.81 29.61
C VAL A 441 12.22 18.94 30.76
N ASN A 442 12.14 19.48 31.99
CA ASN A 442 11.70 18.74 33.19
C ASN A 442 10.23 19.00 33.55
N LYS A 443 9.62 20.03 33.02
CA LYS A 443 8.21 20.35 33.24
C LYS A 443 7.33 19.38 32.47
N VAL A 444 6.25 18.92 33.11
CA VAL A 444 5.22 18.10 32.46
C VAL A 444 4.22 19.02 31.76
N TYR A 445 3.93 18.70 30.50
CA TYR A 445 2.97 19.39 29.65
C TYR A 445 1.88 18.42 29.22
N LYS A 446 0.65 18.93 29.05
CA LYS A 446 -0.42 18.22 28.37
C LYS A 446 -0.27 18.39 26.87
N LEU A 447 -0.03 17.29 26.18
CA LEU A 447 0.12 17.20 24.73
C LEU A 447 -1.11 16.54 24.12
N ALA A 448 -1.77 17.23 23.18
CA ALA A 448 -2.75 16.62 22.29
C ALA A 448 -2.05 16.10 21.01
N THR A 449 -2.42 14.91 20.59
CA THR A 449 -1.91 14.31 19.34
C THR A 449 -2.91 13.30 18.81
N ASN A 450 -2.60 12.60 17.72
CA ASN A 450 -3.43 11.49 17.27
C ASN A 450 -2.94 10.14 17.83
N ASP A 451 -3.85 9.17 17.85
CA ASP A 451 -3.60 7.80 18.36
C ASP A 451 -2.48 7.09 17.59
N PHE A 452 -2.35 7.29 16.29
CA PHE A 452 -1.32 6.69 15.45
C PHE A 452 0.10 7.06 15.92
N ILE A 453 0.43 8.37 16.02
CA ILE A 453 1.77 8.76 16.46
C ILE A 453 1.99 8.57 17.97
N LEU A 454 0.93 8.60 18.80
CA LEU A 454 1.04 8.23 20.21
C LEU A 454 1.43 6.74 20.36
N GLY A 455 0.91 5.88 19.48
CA GLY A 455 1.25 4.46 19.39
C GLY A 455 2.64 4.15 18.84
N GLY A 456 3.41 5.18 18.44
CA GLY A 456 4.76 5.05 17.91
C GLY A 456 4.85 5.10 16.38
N GLY A 457 3.74 5.26 15.68
CA GLY A 457 3.71 5.45 14.23
C GLY A 457 4.62 6.58 13.78
N ASP A 458 5.15 6.54 12.56
CA ASP A 458 6.15 7.48 12.03
C ASP A 458 7.43 7.57 12.90
N GLY A 459 7.72 6.57 13.76
CA GLY A 459 8.89 6.50 14.64
C GLY A 459 8.80 7.38 15.91
N PHE A 460 7.60 7.77 16.33
CA PHE A 460 7.37 8.61 17.53
C PHE A 460 7.43 7.84 18.86
N SER A 461 8.38 6.92 19.02
CA SER A 461 8.55 6.11 20.24
C SER A 461 8.66 6.95 21.54
N ALA A 462 9.14 8.19 21.46
CA ALA A 462 9.25 9.09 22.61
C ALA A 462 7.89 9.46 23.24
N LEU A 463 6.78 9.35 22.50
CA LEU A 463 5.44 9.68 23.00
C LEU A 463 4.85 8.56 23.86
N GLY A 464 5.26 7.31 23.68
CA GLY A 464 4.71 6.13 24.38
C GLY A 464 4.99 6.07 25.89
N GLY A 465 5.87 6.93 26.43
CA GLY A 465 6.20 6.97 27.86
C GLY A 465 5.28 7.84 28.72
N GLY A 466 4.30 8.53 28.12
CA GLY A 466 3.43 9.47 28.78
C GLY A 466 2.27 8.83 29.54
N LYS A 467 1.69 9.59 30.46
CA LYS A 467 0.43 9.24 31.10
C LYS A 467 -0.71 9.67 30.19
N VAL A 468 -1.34 8.72 29.54
CA VAL A 468 -2.51 8.96 28.67
C VAL A 468 -3.71 9.36 29.51
N LEU A 469 -4.31 10.52 29.20
CA LEU A 469 -5.48 11.06 29.93
C LEU A 469 -6.81 10.65 29.31
N ASN A 470 -6.86 10.51 27.97
CA ASN A 470 -7.93 9.84 27.24
C ASN A 470 -7.30 8.89 26.22
N ASN A 471 -7.87 7.73 26.04
CA ASN A 471 -7.37 6.73 25.06
C ASN A 471 -8.17 6.81 23.74
N ALA A 472 -7.69 6.13 22.73
CA ALA A 472 -8.32 6.08 21.41
C ALA A 472 -9.79 5.64 21.42
N GLY A 473 -10.17 4.78 22.38
CA GLY A 473 -11.56 4.30 22.52
C GLY A 473 -12.55 5.37 23.03
N ASN A 474 -12.05 6.43 23.65
CA ASN A 474 -12.84 7.53 24.22
C ASN A 474 -12.54 8.89 23.55
N GLY A 475 -11.61 8.96 22.60
CA GLY A 475 -11.27 10.13 21.82
C GLY A 475 -12.27 10.35 20.67
N ASN A 476 -12.54 11.61 20.34
CA ASN A 476 -13.24 11.94 19.11
C ASN A 476 -12.30 11.77 17.91
N LEU A 477 -12.88 11.52 16.72
CA LEU A 477 -12.12 11.59 15.48
C LEU A 477 -11.52 13.00 15.32
N VAL A 478 -10.24 13.07 14.92
CA VAL A 478 -9.56 14.36 14.66
C VAL A 478 -10.37 15.20 13.65
N ALA A 479 -10.96 14.58 12.64
CA ALA A 479 -11.83 15.26 11.68
C ALA A 479 -13.05 15.91 12.34
N ASN A 480 -13.68 15.24 13.32
CA ASN A 480 -14.81 15.79 14.07
C ASN A 480 -14.39 16.96 14.95
N ASP A 481 -13.20 16.89 15.56
CA ASP A 481 -12.67 17.99 16.36
C ASP A 481 -12.42 19.24 15.49
N VAL A 482 -11.89 19.06 14.27
CA VAL A 482 -11.72 20.14 13.30
C VAL A 482 -13.06 20.75 12.90
N MET A 483 -14.06 19.93 12.58
CA MET A 483 -15.41 20.42 12.25
C MET A 483 -16.04 21.17 13.40
N THR A 484 -15.99 20.64 14.62
CA THR A 484 -16.50 21.28 15.84
C THR A 484 -15.81 22.62 16.10
N PHE A 485 -14.49 22.70 15.91
CA PHE A 485 -13.73 23.92 16.07
C PHE A 485 -14.14 25.00 15.05
N ILE A 486 -14.35 24.63 13.79
CA ILE A 486 -14.82 25.53 12.73
C ILE A 486 -16.26 26.01 13.03
N GLU A 487 -17.17 25.09 13.40
CA GLU A 487 -18.55 25.42 13.75
C GLU A 487 -18.61 26.39 14.93
N LYS A 488 -17.79 26.18 15.97
CA LYS A 488 -17.67 27.07 17.16
C LYS A 488 -17.19 28.47 16.80
N THR A 489 -16.24 28.59 15.88
CA THR A 489 -15.67 29.87 15.45
C THR A 489 -16.48 30.53 14.35
N GLY A 490 -17.36 29.80 13.67
CA GLY A 490 -18.17 30.24 12.54
C GLY A 490 -17.39 30.47 11.24
N LYS A 491 -16.06 30.37 11.29
CA LYS A 491 -15.14 30.59 10.16
C LYS A 491 -13.76 30.00 10.44
N VAL A 492 -13.01 29.76 9.37
CA VAL A 492 -11.62 29.28 9.44
C VAL A 492 -10.64 30.45 9.37
N VAL A 493 -9.97 30.76 10.47
CA VAL A 493 -9.05 31.88 10.60
C VAL A 493 -7.57 31.42 10.53
N ALA A 494 -7.31 30.18 10.15
CA ALA A 494 -5.96 29.63 10.13
C ALA A 494 -5.07 30.31 9.07
N LYS A 495 -3.82 30.55 9.45
CA LYS A 495 -2.77 31.16 8.61
C LYS A 495 -1.41 30.61 9.02
N VAL A 496 -0.40 30.81 8.19
CA VAL A 496 1.01 30.62 8.56
C VAL A 496 1.41 31.76 9.51
N GLU A 497 1.92 31.45 10.70
CA GLU A 497 2.21 32.38 11.78
C GLU A 497 3.69 32.39 12.20
N GLY A 498 4.50 31.54 11.61
CA GLY A 498 5.90 31.36 11.99
C GLY A 498 6.08 30.45 13.20
N ARG A 499 5.15 29.47 13.38
CA ARG A 499 5.25 28.46 14.44
C ARG A 499 6.40 27.50 14.23
N ILE A 500 6.76 27.26 12.95
CA ILE A 500 7.85 26.38 12.56
C ILE A 500 8.75 27.14 11.59
N LYS A 501 10.02 27.37 11.98
CA LYS A 501 11.00 28.09 11.19
C LYS A 501 12.29 27.32 11.04
N LYS A 502 12.97 27.52 9.91
CA LYS A 502 14.36 27.11 9.74
C LYS A 502 15.29 28.14 10.31
N VAL A 503 16.47 27.72 10.78
CA VAL A 503 17.53 28.66 11.19
C VAL A 503 17.87 29.57 9.99
N GLY A 504 17.77 30.88 10.20
CA GLY A 504 18.01 31.87 9.16
C GLY A 504 16.76 32.40 8.46
N ASP A 505 15.58 31.82 8.68
CA ASP A 505 14.32 32.40 8.24
C ASP A 505 14.00 33.66 9.11
N ASN A 506 13.64 34.79 8.47
CA ASN A 506 13.29 36.05 9.13
C ASN A 506 11.84 36.08 9.60
#